data_36f76aeabce9af727c7f9f9509f5f411
#
_entry.id   36f76aeabce9af727c7f9f9509f5f411
#
_cell.length_a   1.000
_cell.length_b   1.000
_cell.length_c   1.000
_cell.angle_alpha   90.00
_cell.angle_beta   90.00
_cell.angle_gamma   90.00
#
_symmetry.space_group_name_H-M   'P 1'
#
loop_
_entity.id
_entity.type
_entity.pdbx_description
1 polymer ?
#
loop_
_entity_poly.entity_id
_entity_poly.type
_entity_poly.pdbx_seq_one_letter_code
_entity_poly.pdbx_strand_id
1 'polypeptide(L)'
;DEAFAAALDKAKAEGRESVHVRAWLPIPAECLAQSEIELQSFTEQPGRIADANAPQRTVCWEADLTENRRFGVQYRYKTTAVYADPLDFVPAPEQPTFDTEEQAPHIVFTPYLRALAAQLTEGITDPAEKAKRIYDYVTLNVRYHYQPAYFVQECLPDRCARDRRGDCGIMALTFITLCRLVGIPARWQSGLSVSPTGVGCHDWAMFYIAPKGWMYADCSFGASMARQGEEELRRHYFGSLDTGRMVANRAFEAPFDPPMYGFRSDPYDNQSGECEVDGVCLLYTSPS
;
A
#
# COMPACT_ATOMS: atom_id res chain seq x y z
N ASP A 1 -7.64 23.59 -10.07
CA ASP A 1 -6.44 23.24 -9.27
C ASP A 1 -5.45 24.40 -9.38
N GLU A 2 -5.04 24.96 -8.22
CA GLU A 2 -4.16 26.14 -8.17
C GLU A 2 -2.77 25.82 -8.74
N ALA A 3 -2.27 24.64 -8.53
CA ALA A 3 -0.96 24.22 -9.03
C ALA A 3 -0.93 24.10 -10.56
N PHE A 4 -2.00 23.59 -11.15
CA PHE A 4 -2.16 23.58 -12.61
C PHE A 4 -2.24 24.99 -13.18
N ALA A 5 -3.02 25.89 -12.54
CA ALA A 5 -3.12 27.29 -12.96
C ALA A 5 -1.76 27.99 -12.93
N ALA A 6 -1.00 27.82 -11.86
CA ALA A 6 0.36 28.37 -11.74
C ALA A 6 1.32 27.84 -12.81
N ALA A 7 1.25 26.53 -13.13
CA ALA A 7 2.06 25.94 -14.20
C ALA A 7 1.68 26.51 -15.58
N LEU A 8 0.38 26.69 -15.85
CA LEU A 8 -0.10 27.27 -17.10
C LEU A 8 0.30 28.75 -17.24
N ASP A 9 0.21 29.52 -16.16
CA ASP A 9 0.62 30.94 -16.17
C ASP A 9 2.13 31.07 -16.42
N LYS A 10 2.94 30.19 -15.83
CA LYS A 10 4.37 30.12 -16.12
C LYS A 10 4.63 29.78 -17.60
N ALA A 11 3.95 28.77 -18.14
CA ALA A 11 4.06 28.38 -19.53
C ALA A 11 3.72 29.55 -20.48
N LYS A 12 2.65 30.31 -20.18
CA LYS A 12 2.27 31.50 -20.95
C LYS A 12 3.32 32.60 -20.90
N ALA A 13 3.93 32.83 -19.75
CA ALA A 13 5.04 33.76 -19.61
C ALA A 13 6.27 33.37 -20.44
N GLU A 14 6.45 32.09 -20.69
CA GLU A 14 7.48 31.47 -21.54
C GLU A 14 7.09 31.42 -23.04
N GLY A 15 5.90 31.92 -23.41
CA GLY A 15 5.41 31.91 -24.79
C GLY A 15 4.77 30.59 -25.25
N ARG A 16 4.43 29.69 -24.32
CA ARG A 16 3.70 28.45 -24.59
C ARG A 16 2.19 28.66 -24.31
N GLU A 17 1.33 28.05 -25.10
CA GLU A 17 -0.13 28.15 -24.94
C GLU A 17 -0.69 27.05 -24.04
N SER A 18 0.05 25.95 -23.85
CA SER A 18 -0.37 24.76 -23.10
C SER A 18 0.72 24.25 -22.19
N VAL A 19 0.34 23.38 -21.27
CA VAL A 19 1.23 22.57 -20.45
C VAL A 19 1.01 21.10 -20.77
N HIS A 20 2.07 20.30 -20.73
CA HIS A 20 2.00 18.87 -20.94
C HIS A 20 1.61 18.18 -19.63
N VAL A 21 0.51 17.43 -19.65
CA VAL A 21 -0.06 16.77 -18.47
C VAL A 21 -0.07 15.27 -18.67
N ARG A 22 0.37 14.54 -17.65
CA ARG A 22 0.17 13.11 -17.53
C ARG A 22 -0.49 12.81 -16.18
N ALA A 23 -1.55 12.00 -16.21
CA ALA A 23 -2.34 11.68 -15.01
C ALA A 23 -2.54 10.17 -14.91
N TRP A 24 -2.29 9.62 -13.72
CA TRP A 24 -2.48 8.19 -13.42
C TRP A 24 -3.56 8.03 -12.36
N LEU A 25 -4.56 7.20 -12.66
CA LEU A 25 -5.55 6.79 -11.67
C LEU A 25 -5.42 5.30 -11.37
N PRO A 26 -5.57 4.89 -10.10
CA PRO A 26 -5.56 3.48 -9.73
C PRO A 26 -6.78 2.77 -10.29
N ILE A 27 -6.59 1.54 -10.73
CA ILE A 27 -7.65 0.64 -11.13
C ILE A 27 -7.50 -0.71 -10.43
N PRO A 28 -8.59 -1.47 -10.25
CA PRO A 28 -8.55 -2.74 -9.54
C PRO A 28 -7.56 -3.73 -10.16
N ALA A 29 -6.80 -4.42 -9.32
CA ALA A 29 -5.89 -5.51 -9.70
C ALA A 29 -6.45 -6.85 -9.27
N GLU A 30 -6.35 -7.89 -10.12
CA GLU A 30 -6.75 -9.23 -9.74
C GLU A 30 -5.87 -9.79 -8.62
N CYS A 31 -6.51 -10.38 -7.62
CA CYS A 31 -5.81 -11.05 -6.52
C CYS A 31 -6.72 -12.09 -5.87
N LEU A 32 -6.25 -12.76 -4.81
CA LEU A 32 -7.03 -13.78 -4.10
C LEU A 32 -8.41 -13.27 -3.63
N ALA A 33 -8.50 -12.00 -3.22
CA ALA A 33 -9.73 -11.38 -2.71
C ALA A 33 -10.51 -10.60 -3.77
N GLN A 34 -10.01 -10.46 -5.01
CA GLN A 34 -10.59 -9.55 -6.01
C GLN A 34 -10.50 -10.11 -7.43
N SER A 35 -11.62 -10.16 -8.12
CA SER A 35 -11.78 -10.74 -9.45
C SER A 35 -12.87 -10.05 -10.30
N GLU A 36 -13.15 -10.56 -11.48
CA GLU A 36 -14.20 -10.09 -12.38
C GLU A 36 -14.13 -8.57 -12.63
N ILE A 37 -12.92 -8.08 -12.93
CA ILE A 37 -12.64 -6.66 -13.10
C ILE A 37 -13.05 -6.23 -14.51
N GLU A 38 -13.89 -5.19 -14.59
CA GLU A 38 -14.39 -4.62 -15.83
C GLU A 38 -14.21 -3.09 -15.80
N LEU A 39 -13.43 -2.55 -16.72
CA LEU A 39 -13.35 -1.12 -16.98
C LEU A 39 -14.50 -0.72 -17.88
N GLN A 40 -15.45 0.05 -17.37
CA GLN A 40 -16.74 0.33 -18.02
C GLN A 40 -16.69 1.59 -18.88
N SER A 41 -16.12 2.66 -18.40
CA SER A 41 -16.03 3.92 -19.14
C SER A 41 -14.89 4.82 -18.65
N PHE A 42 -14.51 5.75 -19.51
CA PHE A 42 -13.52 6.78 -19.24
C PHE A 42 -14.11 8.15 -19.59
N THR A 43 -13.66 9.20 -18.94
CA THR A 43 -14.01 10.57 -19.30
C THR A 43 -13.51 10.92 -20.72
N GLU A 44 -12.34 10.41 -21.06
CA GLU A 44 -11.76 10.39 -22.40
C GLU A 44 -10.88 9.16 -22.55
N GLN A 45 -10.56 8.77 -23.79
CA GLN A 45 -9.77 7.58 -24.03
C GLN A 45 -8.37 7.70 -23.43
N PRO A 46 -7.95 6.79 -22.54
CA PRO A 46 -6.62 6.82 -21.98
C PRO A 46 -5.55 6.44 -23.01
N GLY A 47 -4.35 6.98 -22.84
CA GLY A 47 -3.19 6.60 -23.64
C GLY A 47 -2.63 5.22 -23.28
N ARG A 48 -2.74 4.83 -22.01
CA ARG A 48 -2.24 3.55 -21.51
C ARG A 48 -3.11 3.00 -20.37
N ILE A 49 -3.30 1.69 -20.39
CA ILE A 49 -3.82 0.90 -19.27
C ILE A 49 -2.73 -0.09 -18.88
N ALA A 50 -2.27 -0.06 -17.64
CA ALA A 50 -1.24 -0.95 -17.15
C ALA A 50 -1.68 -2.41 -17.21
N ASP A 51 -0.73 -3.31 -17.46
CA ASP A 51 -0.98 -4.74 -17.53
C ASP A 51 -1.63 -5.29 -16.25
N ALA A 52 -2.37 -6.38 -16.38
CA ALA A 52 -3.07 -7.01 -15.25
C ALA A 52 -2.12 -7.39 -14.11
N ASN A 53 -0.85 -7.67 -14.41
CA ASN A 53 0.18 -8.04 -13.44
C ASN A 53 1.08 -6.87 -13.00
N ALA A 54 0.79 -5.64 -13.44
CA ALA A 54 1.58 -4.48 -13.02
C ALA A 54 1.63 -4.37 -11.49
N PRO A 55 2.79 -4.01 -10.90
CA PRO A 55 2.92 -3.84 -9.46
C PRO A 55 1.98 -2.77 -8.89
N GLN A 56 1.82 -1.69 -9.65
CA GLN A 56 0.83 -0.64 -9.40
C GLN A 56 -0.05 -0.51 -10.63
N ARG A 57 -1.30 -0.95 -10.54
CA ARG A 57 -2.19 -1.02 -11.68
C ARG A 57 -2.91 0.30 -11.88
N THR A 58 -2.64 0.95 -13.01
CA THR A 58 -3.12 2.30 -13.31
C THR A 58 -3.69 2.41 -14.72
N VAL A 59 -4.48 3.44 -14.92
CA VAL A 59 -4.81 4.00 -16.22
C VAL A 59 -4.13 5.37 -16.34
N CYS A 60 -3.51 5.66 -17.48
CA CYS A 60 -2.78 6.90 -17.73
C CYS A 60 -3.36 7.67 -18.91
N TRP A 61 -3.55 8.97 -18.72
CA TRP A 61 -3.83 9.94 -19.77
C TRP A 61 -2.61 10.84 -19.97
N GLU A 62 -2.43 11.28 -21.22
CA GLU A 62 -1.38 12.19 -21.62
C GLU A 62 -1.96 13.20 -22.60
N ALA A 63 -1.83 14.50 -22.32
CA ALA A 63 -2.41 15.55 -23.14
C ALA A 63 -1.74 16.90 -22.91
N ASP A 64 -1.72 17.74 -23.96
CA ASP A 64 -1.39 19.16 -23.83
C ASP A 64 -2.66 19.96 -23.49
N LEU A 65 -2.67 20.61 -22.33
CA LEU A 65 -3.85 21.28 -21.79
C LEU A 65 -3.68 22.79 -21.72
N THR A 66 -4.72 23.49 -22.18
CA THR A 66 -4.85 24.96 -22.07
C THR A 66 -5.77 25.39 -20.93
N GLU A 67 -6.46 24.43 -20.31
CA GLU A 67 -7.40 24.62 -19.21
C GLU A 67 -7.45 23.38 -18.31
N ASN A 68 -7.98 23.54 -17.12
CA ASN A 68 -8.16 22.45 -16.17
C ASN A 68 -9.07 21.36 -16.74
N ARG A 69 -8.66 20.08 -16.62
CA ARG A 69 -9.40 18.94 -17.11
C ARG A 69 -9.55 17.87 -16.03
N ARG A 70 -10.68 17.20 -16.01
CA ARG A 70 -10.92 16.06 -15.12
C ARG A 70 -10.72 14.74 -15.89
N PHE A 71 -9.84 13.89 -15.38
CA PHE A 71 -9.71 12.52 -15.82
C PHE A 71 -10.49 11.60 -14.87
N GLY A 72 -11.10 10.58 -15.44
CA GLY A 72 -11.91 9.65 -14.65
C GLY A 72 -12.10 8.31 -15.33
N VAL A 73 -12.19 7.27 -14.53
CA VAL A 73 -12.47 5.89 -14.95
C VAL A 73 -13.60 5.34 -14.09
N GLN A 74 -14.53 4.65 -14.72
CA GLN A 74 -15.56 3.85 -14.06
C GLN A 74 -15.23 2.38 -14.23
N TYR A 75 -15.25 1.64 -13.14
CA TYR A 75 -15.00 0.20 -13.16
C TYR A 75 -15.94 -0.55 -12.21
N ARG A 76 -16.06 -1.83 -12.47
CA ARG A 76 -16.73 -2.81 -11.61
C ARG A 76 -15.74 -3.92 -11.29
N TYR A 77 -15.82 -4.45 -10.09
CA TYR A 77 -15.04 -5.60 -9.65
C TYR A 77 -15.83 -6.37 -8.60
N LYS A 78 -15.47 -7.63 -8.41
CA LYS A 78 -16.02 -8.48 -7.36
C LYS A 78 -15.00 -8.69 -6.26
N THR A 79 -15.44 -8.51 -5.03
CA THR A 79 -14.65 -8.86 -3.85
C THR A 79 -15.16 -10.15 -3.22
N THR A 80 -14.25 -10.93 -2.70
CA THR A 80 -14.54 -12.15 -1.95
C THR A 80 -13.80 -12.07 -0.62
N ALA A 81 -14.53 -12.25 0.48
CA ALA A 81 -13.89 -12.34 1.79
C ALA A 81 -12.96 -13.55 1.84
N VAL A 82 -11.76 -13.35 2.34
CA VAL A 82 -10.78 -14.41 2.54
C VAL A 82 -10.69 -14.68 4.03
N TYR A 83 -11.06 -15.91 4.41
CA TYR A 83 -10.99 -16.35 5.78
C TYR A 83 -9.83 -17.35 5.94
N ALA A 84 -8.91 -17.03 6.81
CA ALA A 84 -7.84 -17.92 7.20
C ALA A 84 -7.47 -17.68 8.67
N ASP A 85 -7.36 -18.76 9.42
CA ASP A 85 -6.70 -18.73 10.71
C ASP A 85 -5.27 -19.27 10.52
N PRO A 86 -4.25 -18.43 10.74
CA PRO A 86 -2.86 -18.88 10.58
C PRO A 86 -2.43 -19.93 11.62
N LEU A 87 -3.18 -20.09 12.68
CA LEU A 87 -2.90 -21.06 13.75
C LEU A 87 -3.69 -22.37 13.62
N ASP A 88 -4.59 -22.48 12.63
CA ASP A 88 -5.42 -23.68 12.41
C ASP A 88 -4.84 -24.64 11.37
N PHE A 89 -3.49 -24.76 11.32
CA PHE A 89 -2.82 -25.77 10.50
C PHE A 89 -1.40 -25.99 11.01
N VAL A 90 -0.79 -27.10 10.60
CA VAL A 90 0.61 -27.40 10.91
C VAL A 90 1.50 -26.83 9.79
N PRO A 91 2.37 -25.88 10.08
CA PRO A 91 3.29 -25.34 9.09
C PRO A 91 4.25 -26.43 8.56
N ALA A 92 4.63 -26.33 7.29
CA ALA A 92 5.65 -27.18 6.72
C ALA A 92 7.00 -26.95 7.42
N PRO A 93 7.81 -27.99 7.59
CA PRO A 93 9.13 -27.87 8.23
C PRO A 93 10.06 -26.90 7.50
N GLU A 94 9.94 -26.86 6.18
CA GLU A 94 10.69 -25.95 5.31
C GLU A 94 9.77 -24.84 4.81
N GLN A 95 10.18 -23.61 5.03
CA GLN A 95 9.48 -22.42 4.56
C GLN A 95 10.25 -21.80 3.38
N PRO A 96 9.54 -21.20 2.40
CA PRO A 96 10.21 -20.55 1.29
C PRO A 96 10.95 -19.28 1.73
N THR A 97 11.89 -18.83 0.90
CA THR A 97 12.76 -17.68 1.19
C THR A 97 12.52 -16.48 0.25
N PHE A 98 11.54 -16.54 -0.64
CA PHE A 98 11.16 -15.37 -1.43
C PHE A 98 10.54 -14.28 -0.52
N ASP A 99 10.60 -13.02 -0.92
CA ASP A 99 10.05 -11.88 -0.15
C ASP A 99 10.51 -11.84 1.32
N THR A 100 11.77 -12.25 1.59
CA THR A 100 12.40 -12.20 2.91
C THR A 100 13.60 -11.25 2.98
N GLU A 101 13.96 -10.60 1.87
CA GLU A 101 15.09 -9.68 1.78
C GLU A 101 14.71 -8.27 2.23
N GLU A 102 15.75 -7.44 2.45
CA GLU A 102 15.60 -6.00 2.61
C GLU A 102 15.09 -5.35 1.32
N GLN A 103 14.39 -4.25 1.47
CA GLN A 103 13.96 -3.37 0.38
C GLN A 103 14.05 -1.91 0.87
N ALA A 104 15.24 -1.32 0.64
CA ALA A 104 15.48 0.07 0.99
C ALA A 104 14.55 1.01 0.19
N PRO A 105 14.21 2.19 0.75
CA PRO A 105 14.76 2.77 1.97
C PRO A 105 14.03 2.36 3.26
N HIS A 106 12.92 1.62 3.20
CA HIS A 106 12.08 1.39 4.36
C HIS A 106 12.20 0.01 4.97
N ILE A 107 12.17 -1.06 4.17
CA ILE A 107 12.39 -2.41 4.71
C ILE A 107 13.88 -2.64 4.89
N VAL A 108 14.41 -2.14 6.01
CA VAL A 108 15.83 -2.20 6.37
C VAL A 108 15.98 -2.90 7.71
N PHE A 109 16.89 -3.86 7.78
CA PHE A 109 17.10 -4.70 8.95
C PHE A 109 18.07 -4.05 9.94
N THR A 110 17.63 -2.96 10.56
CA THR A 110 18.44 -2.24 11.54
C THR A 110 18.80 -3.12 12.74
N PRO A 111 19.89 -2.80 13.48
CA PRO A 111 20.24 -3.51 14.72
C PRO A 111 19.08 -3.54 15.73
N TYR A 112 18.32 -2.45 15.82
CA TYR A 112 17.18 -2.37 16.73
C TYR A 112 16.06 -3.33 16.32
N LEU A 113 15.67 -3.34 15.04
CA LEU A 113 14.61 -4.24 14.53
C LEU A 113 15.04 -5.70 14.62
N ARG A 114 16.33 -6.03 14.39
CA ARG A 114 16.86 -7.39 14.60
C ARG A 114 16.72 -7.81 16.07
N ALA A 115 17.10 -6.95 17.02
CA ALA A 115 16.95 -7.24 18.44
C ALA A 115 15.47 -7.40 18.84
N LEU A 116 14.62 -6.53 18.35
CA LEU A 116 13.17 -6.60 18.59
C LEU A 116 12.55 -7.89 18.03
N ALA A 117 12.86 -8.24 16.79
CA ALA A 117 12.37 -9.46 16.18
C ALA A 117 12.81 -10.71 16.96
N ALA A 118 14.08 -10.77 17.36
CA ALA A 118 14.61 -11.85 18.19
C ALA A 118 13.89 -11.94 19.55
N GLN A 119 13.66 -10.80 20.21
CA GLN A 119 12.94 -10.75 21.48
C GLN A 119 11.48 -11.23 21.35
N LEU A 120 10.77 -10.77 20.31
CA LEU A 120 9.37 -11.13 20.09
C LEU A 120 9.18 -12.62 19.81
N THR A 121 10.19 -13.25 19.21
CA THR A 121 10.10 -14.65 18.75
C THR A 121 11.01 -15.60 19.53
N GLU A 122 11.52 -15.17 20.69
CA GLU A 122 12.38 -15.98 21.54
C GLU A 122 11.71 -17.30 21.95
N GLY A 123 12.40 -18.41 21.68
CA GLY A 123 11.91 -19.76 21.98
C GLY A 123 10.78 -20.27 21.07
N ILE A 124 10.34 -19.49 20.09
CA ILE A 124 9.27 -19.88 19.15
C ILE A 124 9.89 -20.43 17.88
N THR A 125 9.54 -21.64 17.50
CA THR A 125 9.97 -22.30 16.25
C THR A 125 8.89 -22.21 15.16
N ASP A 126 7.63 -22.24 15.53
CA ASP A 126 6.48 -22.19 14.64
C ASP A 126 6.38 -20.83 13.93
N PRO A 127 6.40 -20.76 12.58
CA PRO A 127 6.33 -19.51 11.85
C PRO A 127 4.99 -18.78 12.02
N ALA A 128 3.88 -19.48 12.23
CA ALA A 128 2.57 -18.86 12.44
C ALA A 128 2.52 -18.15 13.79
N GLU A 129 3.06 -18.79 14.82
CA GLU A 129 3.18 -18.19 16.16
C GLU A 129 4.16 -17.00 16.15
N LYS A 130 5.26 -17.07 15.38
CA LYS A 130 6.15 -15.89 15.19
C LYS A 130 5.39 -14.72 14.57
N ALA A 131 4.68 -14.96 13.45
CA ALA A 131 3.88 -13.94 12.79
C ALA A 131 2.80 -13.35 13.73
N LYS A 132 2.16 -14.20 14.53
CA LYS A 132 1.17 -13.78 15.54
C LYS A 132 1.77 -12.86 16.58
N ARG A 133 2.96 -13.17 17.11
CA ARG A 133 3.66 -12.32 18.08
C ARG A 133 4.02 -10.96 17.49
N ILE A 134 4.43 -10.93 16.23
CA ILE A 134 4.73 -9.69 15.52
C ILE A 134 3.44 -8.89 15.30
N TYR A 135 2.35 -9.54 14.87
CA TYR A 135 1.04 -8.89 14.73
C TYR A 135 0.53 -8.32 16.05
N ASP A 136 0.61 -9.07 17.12
CA ASP A 136 0.22 -8.63 18.46
C ASP A 136 1.07 -7.43 18.91
N TYR A 137 2.39 -7.47 18.66
CA TYR A 137 3.25 -6.33 18.96
C TYR A 137 2.77 -5.06 18.24
N VAL A 138 2.55 -5.12 16.94
CA VAL A 138 2.12 -3.96 16.15
C VAL A 138 0.73 -3.49 16.59
N THR A 139 -0.24 -4.38 16.69
CA THR A 139 -1.64 -3.99 16.95
C THR A 139 -1.89 -3.52 18.39
N LEU A 140 -1.13 -4.00 19.37
CA LEU A 140 -1.33 -3.66 20.77
C LEU A 140 -0.42 -2.52 21.25
N ASN A 141 0.72 -2.28 20.58
CA ASN A 141 1.70 -1.30 21.04
C ASN A 141 1.83 -0.08 20.13
N VAL A 142 1.47 -0.17 18.86
CA VAL A 142 1.55 0.97 17.93
C VAL A 142 0.23 1.72 17.92
N ARG A 143 0.30 3.03 18.14
CA ARG A 143 -0.83 3.93 18.08
C ARG A 143 -0.98 4.48 16.67
N TYR A 144 -2.16 4.37 16.07
CA TYR A 144 -2.44 5.02 14.80
C TYR A 144 -2.30 6.54 14.92
N HIS A 145 -1.52 7.10 14.01
CA HIS A 145 -1.23 8.53 13.98
C HIS A 145 -0.84 8.93 12.56
N TYR A 146 -1.43 10.01 12.06
CA TYR A 146 -1.05 10.60 10.78
C TYR A 146 0.47 10.83 10.71
N GLN A 147 1.05 10.53 9.56
CA GLN A 147 2.48 10.67 9.30
C GLN A 147 2.71 11.64 8.13
N PRO A 148 3.84 12.35 8.12
CA PRO A 148 4.25 13.11 6.94
C PRO A 148 4.56 12.15 5.77
N ALA A 149 4.68 12.71 4.57
CA ALA A 149 4.99 11.95 3.37
C ALA A 149 6.21 11.03 3.58
N TYR A 150 6.09 9.79 3.13
CA TYR A 150 7.07 8.73 3.43
C TYR A 150 8.44 9.01 2.82
N PHE A 151 8.50 9.61 1.64
CA PHE A 151 9.75 9.92 0.93
C PHE A 151 10.70 10.87 1.68
N VAL A 152 10.20 11.62 2.68
CA VAL A 152 11.06 12.48 3.52
C VAL A 152 11.58 11.74 4.77
N GLN A 153 11.31 10.44 4.89
CA GLN A 153 11.64 9.62 6.04
C GLN A 153 12.39 8.37 5.58
N GLU A 154 13.30 7.89 6.41
CA GLU A 154 14.00 6.62 6.18
C GLU A 154 13.66 5.62 7.28
N CYS A 155 13.81 4.33 6.98
CA CYS A 155 13.62 3.25 7.95
C CYS A 155 12.33 3.38 8.76
N LEU A 156 11.21 3.64 8.08
CA LEU A 156 9.90 3.83 8.72
C LEU A 156 9.55 2.75 9.77
N PRO A 157 9.82 1.45 9.55
CA PRO A 157 9.61 0.41 10.56
C PRO A 157 10.43 0.59 11.84
N ASP A 158 11.69 1.02 11.76
CA ASP A 158 12.53 1.26 12.94
C ASP A 158 11.97 2.40 13.77
N ARG A 159 11.62 3.50 13.11
CA ARG A 159 11.01 4.66 13.74
C ARG A 159 9.66 4.30 14.37
N CYS A 160 8.80 3.59 13.65
CA CYS A 160 7.50 3.13 14.15
C CYS A 160 7.65 2.28 15.42
N ALA A 161 8.57 1.33 15.39
CA ALA A 161 8.81 0.44 16.54
C ALA A 161 9.33 1.18 17.77
N ARG A 162 10.17 2.22 17.60
CA ARG A 162 10.68 3.05 18.70
C ARG A 162 9.62 4.00 19.25
N ASP A 163 8.96 4.74 18.35
CA ASP A 163 8.02 5.80 18.72
C ASP A 163 6.63 5.27 19.05
N ARG A 164 6.35 4.02 18.67
CA ARG A 164 5.05 3.34 18.80
C ARG A 164 3.92 4.14 18.14
N ARG A 165 4.21 4.70 16.97
CA ARG A 165 3.28 5.49 16.17
C ARG A 165 3.46 5.18 14.69
N GLY A 166 2.35 5.08 13.96
CA GLY A 166 2.33 4.88 12.52
C GLY A 166 0.92 5.01 11.98
N ASP A 167 0.80 5.26 10.69
CA ASP A 167 -0.44 5.09 9.93
C ASP A 167 -0.57 3.66 9.41
N CYS A 168 -1.56 3.40 8.53
CA CYS A 168 -1.80 2.05 8.02
C CYS A 168 -0.57 1.48 7.28
N GLY A 169 0.06 2.28 6.42
CA GLY A 169 1.22 1.84 5.65
C GLY A 169 2.44 1.59 6.50
N ILE A 170 2.75 2.49 7.43
CA ILE A 170 3.89 2.31 8.34
C ILE A 170 3.70 1.09 9.26
N MET A 171 2.47 0.84 9.73
CA MET A 171 2.16 -0.37 10.51
C MET A 171 2.32 -1.63 9.67
N ALA A 172 1.87 -1.60 8.39
CA ALA A 172 2.05 -2.70 7.45
C ALA A 172 3.55 -2.95 7.17
N LEU A 173 4.33 -1.92 6.87
CA LEU A 173 5.77 -2.03 6.65
C LEU A 173 6.51 -2.56 7.89
N THR A 174 6.08 -2.18 9.10
CA THR A 174 6.65 -2.68 10.35
C THR A 174 6.41 -4.19 10.51
N PHE A 175 5.19 -4.64 10.26
CA PHE A 175 4.86 -6.05 10.25
C PHE A 175 5.68 -6.83 9.21
N ILE A 176 5.73 -6.32 7.97
CA ILE A 176 6.48 -6.93 6.87
C ILE A 176 7.97 -7.07 7.24
N THR A 177 8.58 -6.00 7.74
CA THR A 177 10.01 -5.99 8.07
C THR A 177 10.33 -6.98 9.19
N LEU A 178 9.53 -7.02 10.24
CA LEU A 178 9.71 -7.97 11.34
C LEU A 178 9.48 -9.43 10.91
N CYS A 179 8.50 -9.69 10.05
CA CYS A 179 8.27 -11.02 9.46
C CYS A 179 9.47 -11.46 8.61
N ARG A 180 9.96 -10.62 7.71
CA ARG A 180 11.14 -10.91 6.88
C ARG A 180 12.39 -11.20 7.72
N LEU A 181 12.59 -10.45 8.79
CA LEU A 181 13.71 -10.66 9.74
C LEU A 181 13.71 -12.05 10.40
N VAL A 182 12.55 -12.66 10.57
CA VAL A 182 12.43 -14.01 11.16
C VAL A 182 12.20 -15.10 10.11
N GLY A 183 12.43 -14.77 8.82
CA GLY A 183 12.36 -15.71 7.70
C GLY A 183 10.93 -16.01 7.23
N ILE A 184 9.96 -15.17 7.53
CA ILE A 184 8.58 -15.30 7.03
C ILE A 184 8.43 -14.37 5.82
N PRO A 185 8.10 -14.91 4.61
CA PRO A 185 7.83 -14.09 3.45
C PRO A 185 6.69 -13.13 3.71
N ALA A 186 6.90 -11.85 3.42
CA ALA A 186 5.88 -10.84 3.62
C ALA A 186 5.99 -9.72 2.58
N ARG A 187 4.84 -9.19 2.13
CA ARG A 187 4.76 -8.17 1.09
C ARG A 187 3.64 -7.18 1.32
N TRP A 188 3.75 -6.07 0.62
CA TRP A 188 2.80 -4.97 0.62
C TRP A 188 1.59 -5.26 -0.26
N GLN A 189 0.44 -4.74 0.15
CA GLN A 189 -0.73 -4.56 -0.69
C GLN A 189 -1.48 -3.31 -0.26
N SER A 190 -2.00 -2.55 -1.23
CA SER A 190 -2.73 -1.32 -0.94
C SER A 190 -3.79 -1.00 -2.01
N GLY A 191 -4.57 0.01 -1.71
CA GLY A 191 -5.63 0.54 -2.54
C GLY A 191 -6.63 1.34 -1.72
N LEU A 192 -7.90 0.96 -1.76
CA LEU A 192 -8.95 1.68 -1.06
C LEU A 192 -9.64 0.79 -0.02
N SER A 193 -9.95 1.37 1.12
CA SER A 193 -10.99 0.88 2.00
C SER A 193 -12.33 1.43 1.49
N VAL A 194 -13.28 0.54 1.25
CA VAL A 194 -14.58 0.86 0.66
C VAL A 194 -15.69 0.45 1.62
N SER A 195 -16.52 1.39 2.02
CA SER A 195 -17.67 1.15 2.88
C SER A 195 -18.89 1.89 2.35
N PRO A 196 -20.12 1.54 2.81
CA PRO A 196 -21.31 2.28 2.43
C PRO A 196 -21.28 3.77 2.82
N THR A 197 -20.44 4.15 3.76
CA THR A 197 -20.36 5.50 4.31
C THR A 197 -19.17 6.30 3.81
N GLY A 198 -18.25 5.67 3.07
CA GLY A 198 -17.08 6.38 2.53
C GLY A 198 -16.03 5.46 1.90
N VAL A 199 -15.12 6.12 1.21
CA VAL A 199 -13.96 5.51 0.57
C VAL A 199 -12.73 6.27 1.05
N GLY A 200 -11.67 5.55 1.39
CA GLY A 200 -10.39 6.14 1.80
C GLY A 200 -9.20 5.30 1.37
N CYS A 201 -8.04 5.91 1.31
CA CYS A 201 -6.78 5.21 1.07
C CYS A 201 -6.49 4.22 2.20
N HIS A 202 -5.95 3.05 1.86
CA HIS A 202 -5.65 2.04 2.86
C HIS A 202 -4.58 1.06 2.42
N ASP A 203 -3.75 0.66 3.40
CA ASP A 203 -2.61 -0.22 3.23
C ASP A 203 -2.67 -1.38 4.22
N TRP A 204 -2.21 -2.56 3.78
CA TRP A 204 -2.11 -3.75 4.61
C TRP A 204 -0.96 -4.65 4.14
N ALA A 205 -0.65 -5.64 4.94
CA ALA A 205 0.37 -6.63 4.63
C ALA A 205 -0.25 -7.96 4.18
N MET A 206 0.57 -8.72 3.46
CA MET A 206 0.39 -10.14 3.27
C MET A 206 1.62 -10.89 3.79
N PHE A 207 1.42 -12.09 4.31
CA PHE A 207 2.49 -12.99 4.74
C PHE A 207 2.21 -14.42 4.28
N TYR A 208 3.26 -15.20 4.12
CA TYR A 208 3.17 -16.54 3.57
C TYR A 208 3.67 -17.58 4.56
N ILE A 209 2.88 -18.64 4.75
CA ILE A 209 3.31 -19.83 5.51
C ILE A 209 2.90 -21.09 4.75
N ALA A 210 3.86 -21.91 4.39
CA ALA A 210 3.58 -23.21 3.77
C ALA A 210 2.96 -24.18 4.79
N PRO A 211 2.00 -25.04 4.43
CA PRO A 211 1.45 -25.21 3.08
C PRO A 211 0.26 -24.29 2.76
N LYS A 212 -0.18 -23.44 3.70
CA LYS A 212 -1.39 -22.62 3.57
C LYS A 212 -1.30 -21.59 2.44
N GLY A 213 -0.11 -20.98 2.23
CA GLY A 213 0.08 -19.96 1.23
C GLY A 213 -0.04 -18.54 1.79
N TRP A 214 -0.40 -17.58 0.91
CA TRP A 214 -0.55 -16.18 1.27
C TRP A 214 -1.79 -15.93 2.12
N MET A 215 -1.61 -15.19 3.20
CA MET A 215 -2.62 -14.73 4.13
C MET A 215 -2.47 -13.23 4.36
N TYR A 216 -3.45 -12.58 4.97
CA TYR A 216 -3.49 -11.14 5.15
C TYR A 216 -3.17 -10.72 6.58
N ALA A 217 -2.64 -9.51 6.75
CA ALA A 217 -2.48 -8.87 8.04
C ALA A 217 -2.78 -7.38 7.92
N ASP A 218 -3.97 -6.96 8.41
CA ASP A 218 -4.33 -5.56 8.50
C ASP A 218 -4.07 -5.05 9.92
N CYS A 219 -2.86 -4.56 10.13
CA CYS A 219 -2.40 -4.15 11.46
C CYS A 219 -3.14 -2.91 11.98
N SER A 220 -3.52 -1.97 11.12
CA SER A 220 -4.16 -0.74 11.53
C SER A 220 -5.64 -0.96 11.92
N PHE A 221 -6.36 -1.79 11.17
CA PHE A 221 -7.71 -2.21 11.56
C PHE A 221 -7.66 -3.08 12.81
N GLY A 222 -6.72 -4.03 12.88
CA GLY A 222 -6.50 -4.80 14.10
C GLY A 222 -6.21 -3.94 15.32
N ALA A 223 -5.37 -2.92 15.20
CA ALA A 223 -5.12 -1.96 16.28
C ALA A 223 -6.36 -1.11 16.65
N SER A 224 -7.20 -0.78 15.68
CA SER A 224 -8.46 -0.10 15.94
C SER A 224 -9.41 -0.98 16.74
N MET A 225 -9.56 -2.26 16.36
CA MET A 225 -10.39 -3.23 17.06
C MET A 225 -9.88 -3.49 18.49
N ALA A 226 -8.56 -3.61 18.67
CA ALA A 226 -7.96 -3.73 20.00
C ALA A 226 -8.37 -2.59 20.94
N ARG A 227 -8.32 -1.35 20.44
CA ARG A 227 -8.71 -0.17 21.22
C ARG A 227 -10.20 -0.11 21.58
N GLN A 228 -11.04 -0.77 20.78
CA GLN A 228 -12.48 -0.87 20.99
C GLN A 228 -12.85 -2.08 21.88
N GLY A 229 -11.88 -2.92 22.24
CA GLY A 229 -12.13 -4.16 23.00
C GLY A 229 -12.68 -5.30 22.14
N GLU A 230 -12.67 -5.16 20.82
CA GLU A 230 -13.21 -6.12 19.84
C GLU A 230 -12.15 -7.15 19.46
N GLU A 231 -11.79 -8.02 20.39
CA GLU A 231 -10.68 -8.97 20.23
C GLU A 231 -10.92 -10.00 19.11
N GLU A 232 -12.15 -10.44 18.89
CA GLU A 232 -12.49 -11.36 17.79
C GLU A 232 -12.26 -10.70 16.43
N LEU A 233 -12.65 -9.44 16.26
CA LEU A 233 -12.40 -8.68 15.05
C LEU A 233 -10.91 -8.36 14.88
N ARG A 234 -10.18 -8.11 15.97
CA ARG A 234 -8.72 -7.97 15.91
C ARG A 234 -8.07 -9.23 15.37
N ARG A 235 -8.50 -10.40 15.84
CA ARG A 235 -7.98 -11.71 15.35
C ARG A 235 -8.38 -11.97 13.90
N HIS A 236 -9.56 -11.53 13.48
CA HIS A 236 -10.00 -11.65 12.10
C HIS A 236 -9.00 -11.02 11.12
N TYR A 237 -8.44 -9.84 11.46
CA TYR A 237 -7.45 -9.15 10.63
C TYR A 237 -6.03 -9.74 10.70
N PHE A 238 -5.85 -10.87 11.35
CA PHE A 238 -4.66 -11.74 11.27
C PHE A 238 -5.02 -13.03 10.52
N GLY A 239 -4.69 -13.08 9.24
CA GLY A 239 -4.98 -14.17 8.32
C GLY A 239 -6.06 -13.81 7.30
N SER A 240 -7.08 -13.06 7.69
CA SER A 240 -8.28 -12.81 6.90
C SER A 240 -8.36 -11.40 6.33
N LEU A 241 -9.16 -11.22 5.27
CA LEU A 241 -9.49 -9.93 4.69
C LEU A 241 -10.98 -9.87 4.39
N ASP A 242 -11.63 -8.77 4.79
CA ASP A 242 -13.03 -8.48 4.48
C ASP A 242 -13.23 -8.02 3.03
N THR A 243 -14.49 -7.85 2.62
CA THR A 243 -14.87 -7.43 1.25
C THR A 243 -14.79 -5.92 1.04
N GLY A 244 -14.51 -5.15 2.07
CA GLY A 244 -14.44 -3.68 2.02
C GLY A 244 -13.10 -3.16 1.49
N ARG A 245 -12.55 -3.80 0.46
CA ARG A 245 -11.25 -3.44 -0.14
C ARG A 245 -11.35 -3.31 -1.65
N MET A 246 -10.60 -2.37 -2.21
CA MET A 246 -10.24 -2.33 -3.62
C MET A 246 -8.71 -2.37 -3.70
N VAL A 247 -8.17 -3.49 -4.15
CA VAL A 247 -6.73 -3.67 -4.36
C VAL A 247 -6.34 -3.04 -5.68
N ALA A 248 -5.38 -2.12 -5.66
CA ALA A 248 -4.77 -1.54 -6.86
C ALA A 248 -3.28 -1.86 -6.95
N ASN A 249 -2.59 -1.92 -5.80
CA ASN A 249 -1.14 -2.02 -5.72
C ASN A 249 -0.72 -3.30 -4.99
N ARG A 250 0.30 -3.96 -5.54
CA ARG A 250 0.91 -5.21 -5.01
C ARG A 250 2.31 -4.99 -4.48
N ALA A 251 2.87 -3.81 -4.72
CA ALA A 251 4.18 -3.41 -4.25
C ALA A 251 4.19 -1.91 -3.99
N PHE A 252 4.97 -1.49 -3.00
CA PHE A 252 5.27 -0.09 -2.79
C PHE A 252 6.52 0.30 -3.60
N GLU A 253 6.70 1.60 -3.84
CA GLU A 253 7.85 2.16 -4.60
C GLU A 253 8.01 1.59 -6.01
N ALA A 254 6.99 1.01 -6.58
CA ALA A 254 7.05 0.51 -7.94
C ALA A 254 6.77 1.62 -8.96
N PRO A 255 7.44 1.63 -10.12
CA PRO A 255 7.15 2.58 -11.17
C PRO A 255 5.77 2.36 -11.76
N PHE A 256 5.17 3.43 -12.28
CA PHE A 256 3.99 3.33 -13.15
C PHE A 256 4.31 2.74 -14.53
N ASP A 257 3.26 2.39 -15.25
CA ASP A 257 3.30 2.06 -16.67
C ASP A 257 2.32 3.00 -17.43
N PRO A 258 2.84 4.01 -18.15
CA PRO A 258 4.23 4.43 -18.28
C PRO A 258 4.76 5.10 -16.99
N PRO A 259 6.08 5.12 -16.78
CA PRO A 259 6.67 5.77 -15.59
C PRO A 259 6.55 7.29 -15.67
N MET A 260 6.50 7.98 -14.53
CA MET A 260 6.62 9.43 -14.47
C MET A 260 7.98 9.91 -14.98
N TYR A 261 8.03 11.11 -15.54
CA TYR A 261 9.30 11.75 -15.89
C TYR A 261 9.98 12.37 -14.68
N GLY A 262 9.18 12.93 -13.78
CA GLY A 262 9.64 13.55 -12.56
C GLY A 262 9.69 12.58 -11.37
N PHE A 263 10.13 13.12 -10.24
CA PHE A 263 10.11 12.41 -8.97
C PHE A 263 8.65 12.26 -8.50
N ARG A 264 8.24 11.05 -8.09
CA ARG A 264 6.92 10.81 -7.52
C ARG A 264 6.84 11.34 -6.10
N SER A 265 5.73 12.02 -5.79
CA SER A 265 5.46 12.51 -4.43
C SER A 265 5.04 11.38 -3.49
N ASP A 266 4.40 10.39 -4.03
CA ASP A 266 4.03 9.17 -3.32
C ASP A 266 4.64 7.96 -4.03
N PRO A 267 5.88 7.57 -3.68
CA PRO A 267 6.56 6.45 -4.32
C PRO A 267 6.03 5.09 -3.87
N TYR A 268 5.16 5.04 -2.86
CA TYR A 268 4.72 3.78 -2.24
C TYR A 268 3.60 3.14 -2.99
N ASP A 269 2.58 3.92 -3.28
CA ASP A 269 1.42 3.46 -4.00
C ASP A 269 0.65 4.62 -4.64
N ASN A 270 -0.26 4.27 -5.54
CA ASN A 270 -1.20 5.20 -6.12
C ASN A 270 -2.60 4.82 -5.66
N GLN A 271 -3.10 5.49 -4.64
CA GLN A 271 -4.43 5.25 -4.09
C GLN A 271 -5.46 6.28 -4.54
N SER A 272 -5.04 7.54 -4.66
CA SER A 272 -5.92 8.66 -5.00
C SER A 272 -5.74 9.19 -6.42
N GLY A 273 -4.72 8.70 -7.12
CA GLY A 273 -4.27 9.24 -8.38
C GLY A 273 -3.10 10.21 -8.23
N GLU A 274 -2.25 10.25 -9.24
CA GLU A 274 -1.10 11.15 -9.32
C GLU A 274 -1.09 11.85 -10.67
N CYS A 275 -0.49 13.04 -10.71
CA CYS A 275 -0.42 13.86 -11.91
C CYS A 275 0.93 14.57 -11.98
N GLU A 276 1.50 14.66 -13.18
CA GLU A 276 2.62 15.55 -13.46
C GLU A 276 2.26 16.56 -14.55
N VAL A 277 2.82 17.75 -14.43
CA VAL A 277 2.71 18.84 -15.41
C VAL A 277 4.11 19.27 -15.80
N ASP A 278 4.41 19.24 -17.08
CA ASP A 278 5.75 19.49 -17.62
C ASP A 278 6.85 18.68 -16.88
N GLY A 279 6.56 17.44 -16.52
CA GLY A 279 7.47 16.55 -15.80
C GLY A 279 7.64 16.84 -14.30
N VAL A 280 6.80 17.67 -13.71
CA VAL A 280 6.80 17.97 -12.26
C VAL A 280 5.52 17.43 -11.62
N CYS A 281 5.67 16.63 -10.56
CA CYS A 281 4.53 16.07 -9.84
C CYS A 281 3.74 17.17 -9.12
N LEU A 282 2.42 17.22 -9.35
CA LEU A 282 1.55 18.25 -8.76
C LEU A 282 1.26 18.07 -7.27
N LEU A 283 1.39 16.86 -6.72
CA LEU A 283 1.13 16.61 -5.30
C LEU A 283 2.08 17.37 -4.36
N TYR A 284 3.25 17.79 -4.84
CA TYR A 284 4.18 18.63 -4.08
C TYR A 284 3.76 20.09 -3.96
N THR A 285 2.83 20.52 -4.76
CA THR A 285 2.46 21.95 -4.90
C THR A 285 1.14 22.27 -4.24
N SER A 286 0.39 21.27 -3.78
CA SER A 286 -0.84 21.47 -3.01
C SER A 286 -0.49 21.61 -1.53
N PRO A 287 -0.86 22.73 -0.85
CA PRO A 287 -0.78 22.77 0.60
C PRO A 287 -1.74 21.72 1.18
N SER A 288 -1.21 20.86 2.01
CA SER A 288 -1.95 19.83 2.76
C SER A 288 -2.91 20.48 3.78
#